data_ff9b4d590bf6055efd0f878556fdd477
#
_entry.id   ff9b4d590bf6055efd0f878556fdd477
#
_cell.length_a   1.000
_cell.length_b   1.000
_cell.length_c   1.000
_cell.angle_alpha   90.00
_cell.angle_beta   90.00
_cell.angle_gamma   90.00
#
_symmetry.space_group_name_H-M   'P 1'
#
loop_
_entity.id
_entity.type
_entity.pdbx_description
1 polymer ?
#
loop_
_entity_poly.entity_id
_entity_poly.type
_entity_poly.pdbx_seq_one_letter_code
_entity_poly.pdbx_strand_id
1 'polypeptide(L)'
;MENIKFYNSIIKLSNTYIKLVYNPVIIGRDNIDDNKNYLFAGNHINWKDPALLIYGVDGNLINFMAKKELFDNKLLSPIVTRLGAFPIDRENGDMKAVKTAVNLLKNDHNVGIFPEGKRNNSLGDFKSGVPRIALMGNKEIIPFGISGEYKHNGNLALVFGKPINFKGIKKNEADEILKEEVKSLILK
;
A
#
# COMPACT_ATOMS: atom_id res chain seq x y z
N MET A 1 3.13 6.50 -22.93
CA MET A 1 1.77 7.10 -23.02
C MET A 1 0.65 6.06 -22.97
N GLU A 2 0.73 4.92 -23.68
CA GLU A 2 -0.31 3.86 -23.64
C GLU A 2 -0.53 3.26 -22.25
N ASN A 3 0.54 2.99 -21.49
CA ASN A 3 0.43 2.42 -20.14
C ASN A 3 -0.31 3.34 -19.15
N ILE A 4 -0.14 4.66 -19.27
CA ILE A 4 -0.84 5.64 -18.41
C ILE A 4 -2.33 5.69 -18.74
N LYS A 5 -2.71 5.67 -20.02
CA LYS A 5 -4.13 5.64 -20.43
C LYS A 5 -4.82 4.36 -19.95
N PHE A 6 -4.16 3.21 -20.11
CA PHE A 6 -4.67 1.93 -19.63
C PHE A 6 -4.84 1.94 -18.10
N TYR A 7 -3.83 2.39 -17.35
CA TYR A 7 -3.90 2.55 -15.91
C TYR A 7 -5.10 3.40 -15.50
N ASN A 8 -5.19 4.63 -16.04
CA ASN A 8 -6.27 5.57 -15.70
C ASN A 8 -7.67 5.01 -15.98
N SER A 9 -7.84 4.26 -17.08
CA SER A 9 -9.12 3.63 -17.42
C SER A 9 -9.51 2.55 -16.41
N ILE A 10 -8.57 1.68 -16.03
CA ILE A 10 -8.82 0.63 -15.03
C ILE A 10 -9.09 1.25 -13.66
N ILE A 11 -8.30 2.24 -13.25
CA ILE A 11 -8.49 2.91 -11.97
C ILE A 11 -9.85 3.62 -11.90
N LYS A 12 -10.25 4.31 -12.96
CA LYS A 12 -11.59 4.95 -13.02
C LYS A 12 -12.71 3.92 -12.85
N LEU A 13 -12.62 2.77 -13.52
CA LEU A 13 -13.61 1.70 -13.39
C LEU A 13 -13.59 1.10 -11.97
N SER A 14 -12.40 0.81 -11.44
CA SER A 14 -12.20 0.29 -10.08
C SER A 14 -12.75 1.25 -9.02
N ASN A 15 -12.43 2.54 -9.13
CA ASN A 15 -12.91 3.56 -8.19
C ASN A 15 -14.42 3.71 -8.23
N THR A 16 -15.02 3.66 -9.42
CA THR A 16 -16.50 3.66 -9.58
C THR A 16 -17.11 2.44 -8.90
N TYR A 17 -16.56 1.24 -9.13
CA TYR A 17 -17.02 0.02 -8.48
C TYR A 17 -16.89 0.08 -6.96
N ILE A 18 -15.74 0.49 -6.43
CA ILE A 18 -15.50 0.63 -4.98
C ILE A 18 -16.51 1.60 -4.36
N LYS A 19 -16.72 2.75 -5.00
CA LYS A 19 -17.68 3.75 -4.52
C LYS A 19 -19.11 3.23 -4.50
N LEU A 20 -19.57 2.60 -5.60
CA LEU A 20 -20.97 2.16 -5.72
C LEU A 20 -21.28 0.93 -4.87
N VAL A 21 -20.33 0.00 -4.75
CA VAL A 21 -20.57 -1.29 -4.08
C VAL A 21 -20.27 -1.22 -2.60
N TYR A 22 -19.18 -0.57 -2.20
CA TYR A 22 -18.74 -0.56 -0.81
C TYR A 22 -18.93 0.77 -0.10
N ASN A 23 -18.96 1.88 -0.86
CA ASN A 23 -19.05 3.25 -0.32
C ASN A 23 -18.17 3.48 0.92
N PRO A 24 -16.84 3.25 0.81
CA PRO A 24 -15.98 3.27 1.97
C PRO A 24 -15.84 4.69 2.55
N VAL A 25 -15.67 4.76 3.87
CA VAL A 25 -15.31 5.99 4.57
C VAL A 25 -13.81 6.21 4.47
N ILE A 26 -13.39 7.36 3.95
CA ILE A 26 -11.98 7.75 3.86
C ILE A 26 -11.72 8.86 4.88
N ILE A 27 -10.76 8.64 5.79
CA ILE A 27 -10.40 9.57 6.85
C ILE A 27 -8.92 9.92 6.72
N GLY A 28 -8.57 11.17 6.98
CA GLY A 28 -7.17 11.63 6.99
C GLY A 28 -6.53 11.78 5.62
N ARG A 29 -7.32 11.86 4.53
CA ARG A 29 -6.80 12.13 3.17
C ARG A 29 -5.96 13.42 3.13
N ASP A 30 -6.33 14.42 3.93
CA ASP A 30 -5.63 15.71 4.02
C ASP A 30 -4.21 15.61 4.63
N ASN A 31 -3.85 14.45 5.21
CA ASN A 31 -2.47 14.18 5.64
C ASN A 31 -1.52 13.91 4.46
N ILE A 32 -2.04 13.72 3.25
CA ILE A 32 -1.28 13.38 2.05
C ILE A 32 -1.14 14.63 1.18
N ASP A 33 0.09 15.11 1.02
CA ASP A 33 0.43 16.18 0.09
C ASP A 33 0.62 15.59 -1.32
N ASP A 34 -0.23 15.94 -2.27
CA ASP A 34 -0.22 15.43 -3.65
C ASP A 34 1.04 15.82 -4.44
N ASN A 35 1.81 16.79 -3.95
CA ASN A 35 3.08 17.19 -4.55
C ASN A 35 4.27 16.35 -4.07
N LYS A 36 4.03 15.40 -3.16
CA LYS A 36 5.05 14.50 -2.60
C LYS A 36 4.76 13.05 -2.94
N ASN A 37 5.79 12.24 -2.81
CA ASN A 37 5.70 10.80 -2.95
C ASN A 37 6.07 10.11 -1.64
N TYR A 38 5.38 9.04 -1.32
CA TYR A 38 5.43 8.37 -0.03
C TYR A 38 5.60 6.86 -0.16
N LEU A 39 6.04 6.26 0.94
CA LEU A 39 5.79 4.84 1.17
C LEU A 39 4.50 4.72 1.99
N PHE A 40 3.49 4.04 1.47
CA PHE A 40 2.26 3.71 2.19
C PHE A 40 2.41 2.35 2.87
N ALA A 41 2.11 2.28 4.17
CA ALA A 41 2.20 1.03 4.93
C ALA A 41 1.00 0.83 5.83
N GLY A 42 0.38 -0.36 5.78
CA GLY A 42 -0.81 -0.65 6.59
C GLY A 42 -1.17 -2.12 6.64
N ASN A 43 -2.26 -2.45 7.34
CA ASN A 43 -2.77 -3.81 7.46
C ASN A 43 -3.36 -4.35 6.15
N HIS A 44 -3.48 -5.67 6.06
CA HIS A 44 -3.95 -6.36 4.85
C HIS A 44 -5.06 -7.36 5.16
N ILE A 45 -6.30 -6.99 4.85
CA ILE A 45 -7.50 -7.81 5.15
C ILE A 45 -8.09 -8.47 3.90
N ASN A 46 -7.89 -7.88 2.70
CA ASN A 46 -8.52 -8.37 1.48
C ASN A 46 -7.62 -8.18 0.26
N TRP A 47 -7.77 -9.01 -0.77
CA TRP A 47 -7.04 -8.85 -2.04
C TRP A 47 -7.37 -7.54 -2.79
N LYS A 48 -8.45 -6.87 -2.42
CA LYS A 48 -8.90 -5.58 -2.96
C LYS A 48 -8.26 -4.37 -2.26
N ASP A 49 -7.52 -4.58 -1.15
CA ASP A 49 -6.90 -3.48 -0.39
C ASP A 49 -6.01 -2.56 -1.25
N PRO A 50 -5.22 -3.06 -2.23
CA PRO A 50 -4.49 -2.18 -3.13
C PRO A 50 -5.39 -1.24 -3.92
N ALA A 51 -6.55 -1.73 -4.39
CA ALA A 51 -7.50 -0.91 -5.12
C ALA A 51 -8.20 0.11 -4.20
N LEU A 52 -8.52 -0.28 -2.96
CA LEU A 52 -9.08 0.64 -1.96
C LEU A 52 -8.06 1.75 -1.61
N LEU A 53 -6.78 1.41 -1.47
CA LEU A 53 -5.73 2.40 -1.21
C LEU A 53 -5.61 3.39 -2.38
N ILE A 54 -5.60 2.91 -3.63
CA ILE A 54 -5.59 3.77 -4.82
C ILE A 54 -6.84 4.66 -4.87
N TYR A 55 -8.01 4.12 -4.51
CA TYR A 55 -9.25 4.90 -4.38
C TYR A 55 -9.09 6.02 -3.34
N GLY A 56 -8.52 5.72 -2.18
CA GLY A 56 -8.33 6.67 -1.08
C GLY A 56 -7.33 7.79 -1.37
N VAL A 57 -6.41 7.58 -2.32
CA VAL A 57 -5.45 8.61 -2.78
C VAL A 57 -5.85 9.23 -4.13
N ASP A 58 -7.14 9.22 -4.46
CA ASP A 58 -7.71 9.83 -5.67
C ASP A 58 -7.13 9.31 -7.00
N GLY A 59 -6.70 8.04 -7.01
CA GLY A 59 -6.20 7.36 -8.20
C GLY A 59 -4.72 7.59 -8.51
N ASN A 60 -3.96 8.25 -7.62
CA ASN A 60 -2.52 8.37 -7.78
C ASN A 60 -1.86 7.00 -7.88
N LEU A 61 -0.88 6.88 -8.79
CA LEU A 61 -0.18 5.62 -9.02
C LEU A 61 0.60 5.21 -7.77
N ILE A 62 0.30 4.01 -7.29
CA ILE A 62 1.05 3.36 -6.22
C ILE A 62 1.58 2.03 -6.75
N ASN A 63 2.88 1.80 -6.57
CA ASN A 63 3.54 0.55 -6.96
C ASN A 63 3.51 -0.44 -5.79
N PHE A 64 2.90 -1.61 -5.96
CA PHE A 64 2.73 -2.59 -4.90
C PHE A 64 3.69 -3.76 -5.03
N MET A 65 4.21 -4.23 -3.89
CA MET A 65 4.85 -5.54 -3.82
C MET A 65 3.78 -6.62 -3.93
N ALA A 66 3.82 -7.42 -4.98
CA ALA A 66 2.86 -8.49 -5.23
C ALA A 66 3.56 -9.86 -5.30
N LYS A 67 2.84 -10.93 -4.91
CA LYS A 67 3.35 -12.30 -4.89
C LYS A 67 3.88 -12.69 -6.28
N LYS A 68 5.11 -13.26 -6.35
CA LYS A 68 5.79 -13.59 -7.63
C LYS A 68 4.95 -14.47 -8.55
N GLU A 69 4.15 -15.37 -7.99
CA GLU A 69 3.32 -16.30 -8.78
C GLU A 69 2.21 -15.59 -9.59
N LEU A 70 1.86 -14.35 -9.25
CA LEU A 70 0.96 -13.53 -10.08
C LEU A 70 1.62 -13.15 -11.41
N PHE A 71 2.95 -13.08 -11.44
CA PHE A 71 3.73 -12.73 -12.64
C PHE A 71 4.05 -13.98 -13.49
N ASP A 72 3.92 -15.19 -12.96
CA ASP A 72 4.06 -16.44 -13.68
C ASP A 72 2.78 -16.77 -14.48
N ASN A 73 1.64 -16.19 -14.09
CA ASN A 73 0.37 -16.37 -14.79
C ASN A 73 0.31 -15.49 -16.04
N LYS A 74 0.27 -16.10 -17.24
CA LYS A 74 0.31 -15.41 -18.53
C LYS A 74 -0.83 -14.40 -18.74
N LEU A 75 -1.98 -14.57 -18.09
CA LEU A 75 -3.13 -13.67 -18.20
C LEU A 75 -3.06 -12.53 -17.18
N LEU A 76 -2.59 -12.81 -15.96
CA LEU A 76 -2.54 -11.82 -14.88
C LEU A 76 -1.28 -10.94 -14.94
N SER A 77 -0.14 -11.52 -15.32
CA SER A 77 1.15 -10.83 -15.36
C SER A 77 1.11 -9.49 -16.11
N PRO A 78 0.59 -9.40 -17.36
CA PRO A 78 0.54 -8.13 -18.06
C PRO A 78 -0.37 -7.10 -17.38
N ILE A 79 -1.41 -7.53 -16.67
CA ILE A 79 -2.34 -6.65 -15.97
C ILE A 79 -1.66 -6.07 -14.73
N VAL A 80 -1.14 -6.93 -13.84
CA VAL A 80 -0.52 -6.49 -12.58
C VAL A 80 0.73 -5.63 -12.82
N THR A 81 1.52 -5.97 -13.86
CA THR A 81 2.69 -5.17 -14.26
C THR A 81 2.28 -3.77 -14.74
N ARG A 82 1.24 -3.67 -15.60
CA ARG A 82 0.74 -2.38 -16.07
C ARG A 82 0.09 -1.54 -14.97
N LEU A 83 -0.38 -2.18 -13.89
CA LEU A 83 -0.87 -1.52 -12.67
C LEU A 83 0.27 -1.12 -11.72
N GLY A 84 1.54 -1.26 -12.13
CA GLY A 84 2.69 -0.84 -11.36
C GLY A 84 3.11 -1.83 -10.27
N ALA A 85 2.54 -3.05 -10.24
CA ALA A 85 2.99 -4.06 -9.30
C ALA A 85 4.35 -4.64 -9.69
N PHE A 86 5.15 -5.03 -8.68
CA PHE A 86 6.44 -5.70 -8.86
C PHE A 86 6.53 -6.95 -7.96
N PRO A 87 7.24 -8.00 -8.42
CA PRO A 87 7.25 -9.27 -7.73
C PRO A 87 8.05 -9.26 -6.44
N ILE A 88 7.57 -10.01 -5.44
CA ILE A 88 8.30 -10.36 -4.23
C ILE A 88 8.22 -11.85 -3.95
N ASP A 89 9.38 -12.46 -3.66
CA ASP A 89 9.46 -13.79 -3.06
C ASP A 89 9.33 -13.66 -1.54
N ARG A 90 8.16 -14.02 -1.01
CA ARG A 90 7.84 -13.84 0.42
C ARG A 90 8.51 -14.86 1.32
N GLU A 91 8.98 -15.96 0.77
CA GLU A 91 9.52 -17.12 1.53
C GLU A 91 11.02 -16.94 1.80
N ASN A 92 11.77 -16.37 0.85
CA ASN A 92 13.24 -16.36 0.88
C ASN A 92 13.88 -15.00 1.19
N GLY A 93 13.11 -14.00 1.65
CA GLY A 93 13.66 -12.68 1.97
C GLY A 93 14.22 -11.97 0.73
N ASP A 94 13.36 -11.39 -0.08
CA ASP A 94 13.69 -10.89 -1.42
C ASP A 94 14.37 -9.51 -1.39
N MET A 95 15.70 -9.52 -1.34
CA MET A 95 16.52 -8.30 -1.45
C MET A 95 16.33 -7.58 -2.80
N LYS A 96 15.91 -8.29 -3.86
CA LYS A 96 15.63 -7.68 -5.17
C LYS A 96 14.36 -6.83 -5.09
N ALA A 97 13.30 -7.33 -4.44
CA ALA A 97 12.09 -6.56 -4.21
C ALA A 97 12.34 -5.32 -3.34
N VAL A 98 13.17 -5.44 -2.29
CA VAL A 98 13.59 -4.30 -1.47
C VAL A 98 14.33 -3.25 -2.30
N LYS A 99 15.31 -3.66 -3.12
CA LYS A 99 16.03 -2.75 -4.02
C LYS A 99 15.09 -2.08 -5.02
N THR A 100 14.12 -2.81 -5.57
CA THR A 100 13.11 -2.25 -6.48
C THR A 100 12.28 -1.18 -5.79
N ALA A 101 11.77 -1.44 -4.58
CA ALA A 101 11.01 -0.47 -3.79
C ALA A 101 11.82 0.81 -3.51
N VAL A 102 13.07 0.65 -3.08
CA VAL A 102 13.97 1.78 -2.83
C VAL A 102 14.22 2.59 -4.09
N ASN A 103 14.43 1.94 -5.23
CA ASN A 103 14.65 2.63 -6.51
C ASN A 103 13.40 3.38 -6.96
N LEU A 104 12.21 2.81 -6.81
CA LEU A 104 10.95 3.47 -7.11
C LEU A 104 10.79 4.74 -6.27
N LEU A 105 11.00 4.64 -4.94
CA LEU A 105 10.93 5.80 -4.04
C LEU A 105 11.93 6.90 -4.42
N LYS A 106 13.17 6.53 -4.76
CA LYS A 106 14.21 7.49 -5.19
C LYS A 106 13.90 8.20 -6.51
N ASN A 107 13.08 7.57 -7.37
CA ASN A 107 12.63 8.14 -8.64
C ASN A 107 11.22 8.74 -8.54
N ASP A 108 10.85 9.21 -7.35
CA ASP A 108 9.59 9.91 -7.10
C ASP A 108 8.34 9.12 -7.48
N HIS A 109 8.34 7.81 -7.15
CA HIS A 109 7.15 6.97 -7.24
C HIS A 109 6.61 6.64 -5.84
N ASN A 110 5.30 6.56 -5.71
CA ASN A 110 4.67 6.00 -4.51
C ASN A 110 4.84 4.49 -4.48
N VAL A 111 5.08 3.95 -3.29
CA VAL A 111 5.17 2.51 -3.04
C VAL A 111 4.21 2.11 -1.94
N GLY A 112 3.45 1.04 -2.16
CA GLY A 112 2.55 0.45 -1.17
C GLY A 112 3.09 -0.88 -0.66
N ILE A 113 3.17 -1.03 0.66
CA ILE A 113 3.62 -2.25 1.33
C ILE A 113 2.60 -2.65 2.39
N PHE A 114 2.25 -3.92 2.41
CA PHE A 114 1.51 -4.55 3.50
C PHE A 114 2.50 -5.34 4.35
N PRO A 115 2.95 -4.79 5.51
CA PRO A 115 4.06 -5.36 6.28
C PRO A 115 3.81 -6.77 6.80
N GLU A 116 2.55 -7.17 6.99
CA GLU A 116 2.17 -8.53 7.41
C GLU A 116 2.60 -9.60 6.40
N GLY A 117 2.79 -9.23 5.15
CA GLY A 117 3.17 -10.15 4.06
C GLY A 117 2.08 -11.16 3.66
N LYS A 118 0.96 -11.20 4.37
CA LYS A 118 -0.22 -12.03 4.10
C LYS A 118 -1.48 -11.30 4.57
N ARG A 119 -2.64 -11.76 4.12
CA ARG A 119 -3.93 -11.25 4.58
C ARG A 119 -4.30 -11.88 5.92
N ASN A 120 -4.77 -11.07 6.85
CA ASN A 120 -5.22 -11.49 8.18
C ASN A 120 -6.54 -10.80 8.52
N ASN A 121 -7.36 -11.47 9.31
CA ASN A 121 -8.61 -10.88 9.84
C ASN A 121 -8.37 -9.98 11.06
N SER A 122 -7.19 -10.07 11.68
CA SER A 122 -6.71 -9.20 12.75
C SER A 122 -5.28 -8.77 12.44
N LEU A 123 -4.84 -7.65 12.99
CA LEU A 123 -3.48 -7.16 12.77
C LEU A 123 -2.46 -8.22 13.22
N GLY A 124 -1.71 -8.73 12.25
CA GLY A 124 -0.65 -9.72 12.45
C GLY A 124 0.69 -9.09 12.80
N ASP A 125 1.72 -9.94 12.85
CA ASP A 125 3.07 -9.45 13.03
C ASP A 125 3.61 -8.80 11.74
N PHE A 126 4.20 -7.63 11.90
CA PHE A 126 4.85 -6.93 10.80
C PHE A 126 6.22 -7.55 10.51
N LYS A 127 6.48 -7.82 9.25
CA LYS A 127 7.84 -8.11 8.80
C LYS A 127 8.68 -6.85 8.95
N SER A 128 9.81 -6.99 9.64
CA SER A 128 10.68 -5.85 9.92
C SER A 128 11.32 -5.26 8.66
N GLY A 129 11.57 -3.96 8.69
CA GLY A 129 12.39 -3.28 7.68
C GLY A 129 11.62 -2.33 6.74
N VAL A 130 10.31 -2.15 6.88
CA VAL A 130 9.57 -1.16 6.07
C VAL A 130 10.05 0.27 6.33
N PRO A 131 10.30 0.72 7.58
CA PRO A 131 10.91 2.03 7.84
C PRO A 131 12.27 2.19 7.18
N ARG A 132 13.08 1.11 7.14
CA ARG A 132 14.38 1.15 6.47
C ARG A 132 14.27 1.33 4.95
N ILE A 133 13.27 0.74 4.31
CA ILE A 133 12.99 0.94 2.87
C ILE A 133 12.70 2.42 2.62
N ALA A 134 11.85 3.04 3.43
CA ALA A 134 11.51 4.45 3.32
C ALA A 134 12.76 5.35 3.51
N LEU A 135 13.57 5.09 4.54
CA LEU A 135 14.81 5.82 4.78
C LEU A 135 15.80 5.71 3.61
N MET A 136 16.00 4.51 3.06
CA MET A 136 16.89 4.28 1.91
C MET A 136 16.33 4.95 0.63
N GLY A 137 15.02 5.08 0.52
CA GLY A 137 14.31 5.80 -0.53
C GLY A 137 14.23 7.31 -0.32
N ASN A 138 14.66 7.82 0.86
CA ASN A 138 14.52 9.22 1.28
C ASN A 138 13.08 9.72 1.22
N LYS A 139 12.14 8.90 1.71
CA LYS A 139 10.70 9.22 1.76
C LYS A 139 10.14 9.02 3.17
N GLU A 140 9.06 9.73 3.45
CA GLU A 140 8.24 9.52 4.64
C GLU A 140 7.29 8.34 4.43
N ILE A 141 6.81 7.76 5.52
CA ILE A 141 5.76 6.74 5.50
C ILE A 141 4.43 7.39 5.84
N ILE A 142 3.40 7.13 5.01
CA ILE A 142 1.99 7.32 5.39
C ILE A 142 1.49 5.99 5.94
N PRO A 143 1.30 5.86 7.28
CA PRO A 143 0.64 4.70 7.83
C PRO A 143 -0.85 4.75 7.49
N PHE A 144 -1.47 3.58 7.25
CA PHE A 144 -2.91 3.50 7.05
C PHE A 144 -3.51 2.28 7.74
N GLY A 145 -4.80 2.41 8.13
CA GLY A 145 -5.59 1.33 8.69
C GLY A 145 -6.81 1.04 7.82
N ILE A 146 -7.09 -0.24 7.55
CA ILE A 146 -8.30 -0.70 6.88
C ILE A 146 -9.13 -1.50 7.89
N SER A 147 -10.43 -1.18 7.98
CA SER A 147 -11.39 -1.87 8.84
C SER A 147 -12.73 -2.07 8.13
N GLY A 148 -13.61 -2.89 8.72
CA GLY A 148 -14.89 -3.25 8.11
C GLY A 148 -14.78 -4.39 7.10
N GLU A 149 -15.80 -4.56 6.27
CA GLU A 149 -15.92 -5.67 5.35
C GLU A 149 -16.21 -5.21 3.92
N TYR A 150 -15.67 -5.92 2.94
CA TYR A 150 -15.91 -5.69 1.51
C TYR A 150 -17.28 -6.23 1.05
N LYS A 151 -18.34 -5.69 1.63
CA LYS A 151 -19.73 -5.95 1.28
C LYS A 151 -20.56 -4.67 1.37
N HIS A 152 -21.75 -4.67 0.82
CA HIS A 152 -22.69 -3.55 0.96
C HIS A 152 -23.01 -3.34 2.46
N ASN A 153 -22.96 -2.10 2.93
CA ASN A 153 -23.10 -1.74 4.35
C ASN A 153 -22.11 -2.45 5.30
N GLY A 154 -20.93 -2.81 4.79
CA GLY A 154 -19.86 -3.47 5.57
C GLY A 154 -19.02 -2.53 6.43
N ASN A 155 -19.40 -1.26 6.54
CA ASN A 155 -18.65 -0.22 7.27
C ASN A 155 -17.18 -0.17 6.88
N LEU A 156 -16.89 -0.40 5.58
CA LEU A 156 -15.52 -0.36 5.07
C LEU A 156 -14.94 1.02 5.27
N ALA A 157 -13.79 1.10 5.91
CA ALA A 157 -13.09 2.35 6.16
C ALA A 157 -11.60 2.23 5.85
N LEU A 158 -11.03 3.31 5.34
CA LEU A 158 -9.60 3.51 5.15
C LEU A 158 -9.21 4.80 5.86
N VAL A 159 -8.30 4.69 6.83
CA VAL A 159 -7.83 5.81 7.65
C VAL A 159 -6.36 6.04 7.38
N PHE A 160 -5.98 7.25 6.98
CA PHE A 160 -4.58 7.64 6.80
C PHE A 160 -4.07 8.39 8.04
N GLY A 161 -2.92 7.96 8.56
CA GLY A 161 -2.18 8.68 9.59
C GLY A 161 -1.35 9.83 9.01
N LYS A 162 -0.68 10.55 9.89
CA LYS A 162 0.26 11.61 9.49
C LYS A 162 1.54 11.01 8.91
N PRO A 163 2.23 11.72 7.99
CA PRO A 163 3.53 11.29 7.49
C PRO A 163 4.54 11.12 8.62
N ILE A 164 5.29 10.01 8.63
CA ILE A 164 6.30 9.71 9.63
C ILE A 164 7.67 9.68 8.97
N ASN A 165 8.61 10.46 9.53
CA ASN A 165 10.02 10.40 9.15
C ASN A 165 10.80 9.60 10.20
N PHE A 166 11.41 8.50 9.77
CA PHE A 166 12.14 7.59 10.66
C PHE A 166 13.63 7.91 10.78
N LYS A 167 14.10 9.08 10.29
CA LYS A 167 15.51 9.48 10.37
C LYS A 167 15.94 9.61 11.84
N GLY A 168 17.04 8.92 12.19
CA GLY A 168 17.58 8.93 13.55
C GLY A 168 16.93 7.94 14.53
N ILE A 169 15.89 7.23 14.13
CA ILE A 169 15.21 6.22 14.96
C ILE A 169 15.89 4.85 14.77
N LYS A 170 16.11 4.12 15.87
CA LYS A 170 16.67 2.76 15.81
C LYS A 170 15.70 1.80 15.11
N LYS A 171 16.25 0.79 14.41
CA LYS A 171 15.46 -0.13 13.57
C LYS A 171 14.28 -0.77 14.31
N ASN A 172 14.51 -1.39 15.46
CA ASN A 172 13.46 -2.10 16.20
C ASN A 172 12.39 -1.13 16.72
N GLU A 173 12.79 0.05 17.17
CA GLU A 173 11.88 1.11 17.60
C GLU A 173 11.04 1.64 16.42
N ALA A 174 11.63 1.81 15.25
CA ALA A 174 10.93 2.25 14.05
C ALA A 174 9.84 1.24 13.60
N ASP A 175 10.16 -0.05 13.66
CA ASP A 175 9.21 -1.11 13.30
C ASP A 175 8.02 -1.13 14.29
N GLU A 176 8.27 -0.96 15.60
CA GLU A 176 7.20 -0.90 16.62
C GLU A 176 6.35 0.38 16.49
N ILE A 177 6.98 1.54 16.29
CA ILE A 177 6.25 2.79 16.05
C ILE A 177 5.30 2.63 14.87
N LEU A 178 5.76 2.09 13.74
CA LEU A 178 4.93 1.88 12.57
C LEU A 178 3.75 0.94 12.87
N LYS A 179 4.01 -0.14 13.62
CA LYS A 179 2.97 -1.13 13.97
C LYS A 179 1.89 -0.51 14.87
N GLU A 180 2.28 0.22 15.91
CA GLU A 180 1.32 0.87 16.83
C GLU A 180 0.53 1.99 16.12
N GLU A 181 1.17 2.76 15.24
CA GLU A 181 0.47 3.75 14.41
C GLU A 181 -0.60 3.10 13.52
N VAL A 182 -0.25 2.04 12.77
CA VAL A 182 -1.22 1.32 11.95
C VAL A 182 -2.36 0.77 12.80
N LYS A 183 -2.05 0.18 13.96
CA LYS A 183 -3.03 -0.35 14.90
C LYS A 183 -4.02 0.71 15.40
N SER A 184 -3.53 1.92 15.67
CA SER A 184 -4.35 3.05 16.13
C SER A 184 -5.34 3.53 15.07
N LEU A 185 -5.03 3.30 13.77
CA LEU A 185 -5.86 3.71 12.63
C LEU A 185 -6.93 2.68 12.24
N ILE A 186 -6.89 1.48 12.82
CA ILE A 186 -7.91 0.45 12.58
C ILE A 186 -9.12 0.76 13.48
N LEU A 187 -10.21 1.20 12.87
CA LEU A 187 -11.46 1.48 13.58
C LEU A 187 -12.05 0.17 14.16
N LYS A 188 -12.58 0.25 15.38
CA LYS A 188 -13.23 -0.88 16.06
C LYS A 188 -14.71 -0.97 15.72
#